data_f7502feaa9dc0319c225ba0af7b10bec
#
_entry.id   f7502feaa9dc0319c225ba0af7b10bec
#
_cell.length_a   1.000
_cell.length_b   1.000
_cell.length_c   1.000
_cell.angle_alpha   90.00
_cell.angle_beta   90.00
_cell.angle_gamma   90.00
#
_symmetry.space_group_name_H-M   'P 1'
#
loop_
_entity.id
_entity.type
_entity.pdbx_description
1 polymer ?
#
loop_
_entity_poly.entity_id
_entity_poly.type
_entity_poly.pdbx_seq_one_letter_code
_entity_poly.pdbx_strand_id
1 'polypeptide(L)'
;MKLDSRMPLPKPSIAVVLILLVVVVGASLSACQGSRPAGSVELSLAVNAGVEGDALKQAARDYEAQTGVRVNISEFPYDDLFSKELIDLKAATGAYDLVMLDDPWFPRFATEQLLTDLGPLLLKRKQNGPDADFVQSSIALCRHPYETGSLFAFPYVGNSQLFFYRSDLFKKHNLKEPTTWDDVLVAARTIDERERDGAPGGGAIRGYVMRAARGNSAVADFMPIFWAFGAEMFDASGNPTVNSAEGINALRFMLELGKHSPPGYASFNATEVSAHLLQGTAAMSINWPAWIGAFSDPAKSKVLGKMAFTTLPGEKRPGQAEIGNWLIAIPRASRNTEAAMDFLVWATASDEMKKSALAGNPPTRRSLFSNPKLVAKFPAYPAQLRSLETSRPRPRTPNWNEIENVFGIFLSRANGGELTPEDAMNQANSEIAKIVARGK
;
A
#
# COMPACT_ATOMS: atom_id res chain seq x y z
N MET A 1 81.74 35.61 -46.65
CA MET A 1 81.29 35.17 -45.29
C MET A 1 80.09 36.01 -44.93
N LYS A 2 78.85 35.55 -45.22
CA LYS A 2 77.60 36.21 -44.88
C LYS A 2 76.70 35.11 -44.20
N LEU A 3 76.41 35.32 -42.89
CA LEU A 3 75.46 34.52 -42.16
C LEU A 3 74.05 35.01 -42.52
N ASP A 4 73.22 34.08 -42.98
CA ASP A 4 71.81 34.29 -43.19
C ASP A 4 71.08 33.52 -42.11
N SER A 5 70.49 34.22 -41.10
CA SER A 5 69.78 33.68 -39.99
C SER A 5 68.29 34.00 -40.14
N ARG A 6 67.53 33.10 -40.73
CA ARG A 6 66.07 33.11 -40.59
C ARG A 6 65.60 31.81 -39.99
N MET A 7 65.28 31.82 -38.69
CA MET A 7 64.51 30.77 -38.05
C MET A 7 63.03 30.94 -38.38
N PRO A 8 62.33 29.89 -38.80
CA PRO A 8 60.85 29.93 -38.92
C PRO A 8 60.18 29.75 -37.55
N LEU A 9 59.13 30.55 -37.30
CA LEU A 9 58.26 30.42 -36.14
C LEU A 9 57.51 29.10 -36.20
N PRO A 10 57.29 28.39 -35.04
CA PRO A 10 56.55 27.14 -35.00
C PRO A 10 55.06 27.39 -35.23
N LYS A 11 54.44 26.63 -36.12
CA LYS A 11 52.98 26.59 -36.32
C LYS A 11 52.31 25.98 -35.09
N PRO A 12 51.19 26.55 -34.56
CA PRO A 12 50.49 25.98 -33.45
C PRO A 12 49.95 24.61 -33.83
N SER A 13 50.16 23.62 -32.96
CA SER A 13 49.67 22.27 -33.17
C SER A 13 48.14 22.21 -33.08
N ILE A 14 47.52 21.38 -33.93
CA ILE A 14 46.04 21.14 -33.98
C ILE A 14 45.44 20.80 -32.59
N ALA A 15 46.26 20.27 -31.67
CA ALA A 15 45.87 19.95 -30.31
C ALA A 15 45.49 21.18 -29.45
N VAL A 16 46.15 22.34 -29.65
CA VAL A 16 45.86 23.57 -28.89
C VAL A 16 44.55 24.22 -29.36
N VAL A 17 44.22 24.10 -30.63
CA VAL A 17 42.97 24.64 -31.20
C VAL A 17 41.76 23.78 -30.76
N LEU A 18 41.93 22.45 -30.64
CA LEU A 18 40.87 21.55 -30.13
C LEU A 18 40.59 21.77 -28.64
N ILE A 19 41.61 22.05 -27.82
CA ILE A 19 41.41 22.30 -26.38
C ILE A 19 40.67 23.63 -26.16
N LEU A 20 40.93 24.65 -26.93
CA LEU A 20 40.22 25.94 -26.87
C LEU A 20 38.76 25.82 -27.34
N LEU A 21 38.47 25.00 -28.34
CA LEU A 21 37.09 24.74 -28.80
C LEU A 21 36.27 23.94 -27.77
N VAL A 22 36.86 22.96 -27.09
CA VAL A 22 36.18 22.17 -26.04
C VAL A 22 35.86 23.01 -24.81
N VAL A 23 36.72 23.96 -24.42
CA VAL A 23 36.46 24.86 -23.29
C VAL A 23 35.34 25.87 -23.61
N VAL A 24 35.24 26.36 -24.84
CA VAL A 24 34.16 27.29 -25.24
C VAL A 24 32.82 26.59 -25.39
N VAL A 25 32.79 25.35 -25.89
CA VAL A 25 31.54 24.55 -25.96
C VAL A 25 31.11 24.07 -24.58
N GLY A 26 32.05 23.73 -23.67
CA GLY A 26 31.75 23.39 -22.27
C GLY A 26 31.14 24.55 -21.47
N ALA A 27 31.61 25.78 -21.71
CA ALA A 27 31.08 27.00 -21.08
C ALA A 27 29.68 27.38 -21.58
N SER A 28 29.32 27.03 -22.83
CA SER A 28 28.02 27.34 -23.42
C SER A 28 26.91 26.35 -23.02
N LEU A 29 27.26 25.12 -22.59
CA LEU A 29 26.31 24.14 -22.09
C LEU A 29 26.02 24.32 -20.60
N SER A 30 26.84 25.04 -19.83
CA SER A 30 26.56 25.36 -18.42
C SER A 30 25.62 26.56 -18.22
N ALA A 31 25.28 27.30 -19.27
CA ALA A 31 24.48 28.54 -19.17
C ALA A 31 22.96 28.32 -19.27
N CYS A 32 22.46 27.08 -19.40
CA CYS A 32 21.04 26.76 -19.44
C CYS A 32 20.52 26.00 -18.21
N GLN A 33 21.34 25.83 -17.18
CA GLN A 33 20.79 25.54 -15.85
C GLN A 33 20.36 26.88 -15.26
N GLY A 34 19.05 27.19 -15.37
CA GLY A 34 18.47 28.34 -14.70
C GLY A 34 18.92 28.33 -13.26
N SER A 35 19.67 29.35 -12.84
CA SER A 35 20.06 29.56 -11.44
C SER A 35 18.78 29.67 -10.61
N ARG A 36 18.44 28.59 -9.87
CA ARG A 36 17.37 28.64 -8.88
C ARG A 36 17.71 29.71 -7.85
N PRO A 37 16.72 30.47 -7.33
CA PRO A 37 16.96 31.41 -6.23
C PRO A 37 17.65 30.64 -5.09
N ALA A 38 18.75 31.15 -4.60
CA ALA A 38 19.39 30.65 -3.39
C ALA A 38 18.38 30.76 -2.24
N GLY A 39 17.89 29.59 -1.72
CA GLY A 39 16.90 29.53 -0.65
C GLY A 39 15.59 28.82 -0.98
N SER A 40 15.43 28.19 -2.17
CA SER A 40 14.26 27.37 -2.43
C SER A 40 14.26 26.15 -1.51
N VAL A 41 13.22 26.00 -0.69
CA VAL A 41 13.01 24.84 0.18
C VAL A 41 12.84 23.62 -0.72
N GLU A 42 13.62 22.57 -0.47
CA GLU A 42 13.41 21.24 -1.05
C GLU A 42 12.94 20.30 0.05
N LEU A 43 11.95 19.48 -0.25
CA LEU A 43 11.44 18.44 0.64
C LEU A 43 11.94 17.07 0.20
N SER A 44 12.11 16.16 1.16
CA SER A 44 12.41 14.75 0.92
C SER A 44 11.30 13.87 1.45
N LEU A 45 10.81 12.94 0.61
CA LEU A 45 9.70 12.04 0.90
C LEU A 45 10.07 10.59 0.60
N ALA A 46 10.00 9.70 1.59
CA ALA A 46 10.11 8.27 1.40
C ALA A 46 8.74 7.68 1.02
N VAL A 47 8.69 6.81 0.00
CA VAL A 47 7.44 6.19 -0.49
C VAL A 47 7.59 4.70 -0.76
N ASN A 48 6.48 3.97 -0.67
CA ASN A 48 6.40 2.58 -1.08
C ASN A 48 6.54 2.43 -2.60
N ALA A 49 7.30 1.43 -3.05
CA ALA A 49 7.34 1.04 -4.45
C ALA A 49 6.02 0.38 -4.87
N GLY A 50 5.47 0.82 -6.00
CA GLY A 50 4.24 0.26 -6.54
C GLY A 50 3.10 1.27 -6.64
N VAL A 51 1.88 0.74 -6.84
CA VAL A 51 0.69 1.54 -7.19
C VAL A 51 0.34 2.60 -6.14
N GLU A 52 0.59 2.32 -4.87
CA GLU A 52 0.30 3.23 -3.77
C GLU A 52 1.25 4.44 -3.76
N GLY A 53 2.55 4.21 -4.00
CA GLY A 53 3.56 5.28 -4.05
C GLY A 53 3.51 6.09 -5.34
N ASP A 54 3.05 5.51 -6.46
CA ASP A 54 2.94 6.20 -7.75
C ASP A 54 2.07 7.46 -7.67
N ALA A 55 1.03 7.44 -6.86
CA ALA A 55 0.16 8.58 -6.62
C ALA A 55 0.91 9.75 -5.96
N LEU A 56 1.76 9.49 -4.98
CA LEU A 56 2.59 10.52 -4.32
C LEU A 56 3.69 11.04 -5.24
N LYS A 57 4.28 10.19 -6.07
CA LYS A 57 5.24 10.64 -7.09
C LYS A 57 4.61 11.63 -8.08
N GLN A 58 3.34 11.40 -8.45
CA GLN A 58 2.62 12.35 -9.28
C GLN A 58 2.29 13.65 -8.52
N ALA A 59 1.81 13.54 -7.28
CA ALA A 59 1.53 14.70 -6.42
C ALA A 59 2.78 15.57 -6.22
N ALA A 60 3.95 14.97 -6.02
CA ALA A 60 5.22 15.69 -5.91
C ALA A 60 5.53 16.54 -7.15
N ARG A 61 5.37 15.98 -8.35
CA ARG A 61 5.57 16.71 -9.62
C ARG A 61 4.58 17.86 -9.79
N ASP A 62 3.32 17.61 -9.46
CA ASP A 62 2.25 18.61 -9.59
C ASP A 62 2.44 19.76 -8.59
N TYR A 63 2.89 19.45 -7.37
CA TYR A 63 3.20 20.44 -6.35
C TYR A 63 4.39 21.33 -6.77
N GLU A 64 5.48 20.72 -7.28
CA GLU A 64 6.63 21.47 -7.80
C GLU A 64 6.20 22.41 -8.96
N ALA A 65 5.35 21.92 -9.86
CA ALA A 65 4.85 22.73 -10.99
C ALA A 65 3.98 23.92 -10.53
N GLN A 66 3.22 23.79 -9.43
CA GLN A 66 2.36 24.85 -8.91
C GLN A 66 3.07 25.83 -7.99
N THR A 67 4.01 25.37 -7.18
CA THR A 67 4.58 26.16 -6.07
C THR A 67 6.06 26.48 -6.26
N GLY A 68 6.76 25.78 -7.14
CA GLY A 68 8.22 25.81 -7.28
C GLY A 68 8.97 25.04 -6.18
N VAL A 69 8.28 24.49 -5.18
CA VAL A 69 8.89 23.68 -4.12
C VAL A 69 9.08 22.25 -4.62
N ARG A 70 10.33 21.79 -4.67
CA ARG A 70 10.67 20.43 -5.09
C ARG A 70 10.39 19.44 -3.95
N VAL A 71 9.83 18.28 -4.31
CA VAL A 71 9.70 17.13 -3.41
C VAL A 71 10.50 15.97 -3.99
N ASN A 72 11.66 15.69 -3.40
CA ASN A 72 12.56 14.62 -3.82
C ASN A 72 12.04 13.29 -3.26
N ILE A 73 11.78 12.33 -4.16
CA ILE A 73 11.21 11.02 -3.79
C ILE A 73 12.31 9.98 -3.64
N SER A 74 12.27 9.25 -2.50
CA SER A 74 13.03 8.03 -2.27
C SER A 74 12.05 6.85 -2.23
N GLU A 75 12.14 5.94 -3.21
CA GLU A 75 11.24 4.81 -3.37
C GLU A 75 11.87 3.52 -2.87
N PHE A 76 11.15 2.73 -2.07
CA PHE A 76 11.64 1.49 -1.48
C PHE A 76 10.59 0.37 -1.55
N PRO A 77 11.00 -0.91 -1.68
CA PRO A 77 10.13 -2.05 -1.41
C PRO A 77 9.55 -1.99 0.01
N TYR A 78 8.42 -2.64 0.24
CA TYR A 78 7.63 -2.56 1.48
C TYR A 78 8.46 -2.77 2.77
N ASP A 79 9.20 -3.88 2.87
CA ASP A 79 9.98 -4.22 4.07
C ASP A 79 11.18 -3.28 4.26
N ASP A 80 11.78 -2.84 3.15
CA ASP A 80 12.89 -1.88 3.17
C ASP A 80 12.41 -0.49 3.59
N LEU A 81 11.23 -0.06 3.14
CA LEU A 81 10.64 1.24 3.51
C LEU A 81 10.49 1.33 5.03
N PHE A 82 9.80 0.36 5.65
CA PHE A 82 9.64 0.30 7.09
C PHE A 82 10.98 0.40 7.83
N SER A 83 11.95 -0.42 7.41
CA SER A 83 13.25 -0.52 8.07
C SER A 83 14.05 0.78 7.94
N LYS A 84 14.08 1.39 6.77
CA LYS A 84 14.80 2.64 6.49
C LYS A 84 14.20 3.82 7.24
N GLU A 85 12.88 3.95 7.22
CA GLU A 85 12.18 4.99 7.97
C GLU A 85 12.41 4.84 9.47
N LEU A 86 12.26 3.64 10.01
CA LEU A 86 12.45 3.41 11.44
C LEU A 86 13.88 3.73 11.89
N ILE A 87 14.90 3.35 11.12
CA ILE A 87 16.31 3.63 11.42
C ILE A 87 16.57 5.13 11.37
N ASP A 88 16.13 5.82 10.29
CA ASP A 88 16.34 7.26 10.13
C ASP A 88 15.67 8.07 11.25
N LEU A 89 14.39 7.78 11.50
CA LEU A 89 13.61 8.52 12.47
C LEU A 89 14.13 8.30 13.91
N LYS A 90 14.58 7.11 14.26
CA LYS A 90 15.25 6.82 15.55
C LYS A 90 16.58 7.54 15.69
N ALA A 91 17.37 7.57 14.63
CA ALA A 91 18.65 8.28 14.62
C ALA A 91 18.47 9.80 14.53
N ALA A 92 17.25 10.29 14.28
CA ALA A 92 16.90 11.69 14.10
C ALA A 92 17.81 12.43 13.09
N THR A 93 18.16 11.78 11.97
CA THR A 93 19.10 12.34 10.98
C THR A 93 18.47 13.50 10.21
N GLY A 94 17.13 13.49 10.05
CA GLY A 94 16.38 14.45 9.24
C GLY A 94 16.61 14.24 7.73
N ALA A 95 16.84 12.98 7.30
CA ALA A 95 16.95 12.64 5.89
C ALA A 95 15.61 12.76 5.16
N TYR A 96 14.50 12.59 5.87
CA TYR A 96 13.15 12.73 5.33
C TYR A 96 12.39 13.88 6.01
N ASP A 97 11.70 14.69 5.21
CA ASP A 97 10.74 15.69 5.68
C ASP A 97 9.32 15.13 5.76
N LEU A 98 9.05 14.11 4.95
CA LEU A 98 7.79 13.37 4.89
C LEU A 98 8.08 11.88 4.75
N VAL A 99 7.21 11.06 5.31
CA VAL A 99 7.24 9.59 5.22
C VAL A 99 5.86 9.05 4.87
N MET A 100 5.83 7.99 4.05
CA MET A 100 4.62 7.26 3.69
C MET A 100 4.53 5.98 4.51
N LEU A 101 3.68 5.95 5.52
CA LEU A 101 3.52 4.84 6.46
C LEU A 101 2.33 3.96 6.08
N ASP A 102 2.52 2.63 6.08
CA ASP A 102 1.38 1.72 6.19
C ASP A 102 0.76 1.83 7.60
N ASP A 103 -0.56 1.82 7.71
CA ASP A 103 -1.27 2.09 8.98
C ASP A 103 -0.86 1.16 10.14
N PRO A 104 -0.50 -0.13 9.95
CA PRO A 104 -0.08 -0.99 11.06
C PRO A 104 1.30 -0.63 11.63
N TRP A 105 2.12 0.12 10.89
CA TRP A 105 3.40 0.62 11.39
C TRP A 105 3.22 1.83 12.31
N PHE A 106 2.20 2.63 12.04
CA PHE A 106 1.94 3.90 12.70
C PHE A 106 1.95 3.82 14.24
N PRO A 107 1.33 2.84 14.93
CA PRO A 107 1.37 2.76 16.40
C PRO A 107 2.78 2.76 16.97
N ARG A 108 3.73 2.10 16.33
CA ARG A 108 5.14 2.08 16.76
C ARG A 108 5.77 3.45 16.63
N PHE A 109 5.64 4.08 15.46
CA PHE A 109 6.22 5.40 15.21
C PHE A 109 5.65 6.47 16.14
N ALA A 110 4.34 6.41 16.42
CA ALA A 110 3.69 7.34 17.33
C ALA A 110 4.07 7.10 18.81
N THR A 111 4.07 5.82 19.26
CA THR A 111 4.47 5.47 20.64
C THR A 111 5.92 5.84 20.93
N GLU A 112 6.82 5.63 19.98
CA GLU A 112 8.24 6.00 20.09
C GLU A 112 8.48 7.51 19.85
N GLN A 113 7.42 8.31 19.68
CA GLN A 113 7.45 9.78 19.49
C GLN A 113 8.34 10.21 18.30
N LEU A 114 8.32 9.45 17.21
CA LEU A 114 9.11 9.71 16.01
C LEU A 114 8.44 10.68 15.05
N LEU A 115 7.15 10.98 15.24
CA LEU A 115 6.32 11.80 14.37
C LEU A 115 5.98 13.16 15.03
N THR A 116 5.69 14.14 14.19
CA THR A 116 5.24 15.48 14.61
C THR A 116 3.74 15.48 14.87
N ASP A 117 3.30 16.05 16.01
CA ASP A 117 1.87 16.35 16.25
C ASP A 117 1.42 17.44 15.27
N LEU A 118 0.43 17.11 14.43
CA LEU A 118 -0.08 18.02 13.40
C LEU A 118 -1.10 19.02 13.92
N GLY A 119 -1.65 18.83 15.13
CA GLY A 119 -2.63 19.73 15.72
C GLY A 119 -2.17 21.19 15.80
N PRO A 120 -0.99 21.49 16.38
CA PRO A 120 -0.45 22.86 16.42
C PRO A 120 -0.22 23.47 15.03
N LEU A 121 0.20 22.65 14.03
CA LEU A 121 0.43 23.10 12.66
C LEU A 121 -0.88 23.43 11.93
N LEU A 122 -1.94 22.67 12.19
CA LEU A 122 -3.30 22.94 11.69
C LEU A 122 -3.86 24.24 12.28
N LEU A 123 -3.70 24.45 13.60
CA LEU A 123 -4.15 25.68 14.28
C LEU A 123 -3.49 26.93 13.70
N LYS A 124 -2.21 26.90 13.38
CA LYS A 124 -1.51 27.99 12.68
C LYS A 124 -2.16 28.33 11.33
N ARG A 125 -2.73 27.31 10.66
CA ARG A 125 -3.47 27.42 9.39
C ARG A 125 -4.96 27.73 9.58
N LYS A 126 -5.38 28.08 10.80
CA LYS A 126 -6.77 28.34 11.17
C LYS A 126 -7.72 27.15 10.95
N GLN A 127 -7.18 25.93 11.09
CA GLN A 127 -7.93 24.70 11.01
C GLN A 127 -7.96 24.02 12.39
N ASN A 128 -9.16 23.67 12.88
CA ASN A 128 -9.33 23.04 14.20
C ASN A 128 -9.17 21.49 14.14
N GLY A 129 -8.68 20.94 13.04
CA GLY A 129 -8.51 19.52 12.82
C GLY A 129 -8.60 19.14 11.33
N PRO A 130 -8.62 17.85 11.01
CA PRO A 130 -8.86 17.39 9.65
C PRO A 130 -10.25 17.81 9.19
N ASP A 131 -10.39 18.07 7.88
CA ASP A 131 -11.66 18.33 7.23
C ASP A 131 -12.65 17.15 7.47
N ALA A 132 -13.92 17.50 7.77
CA ALA A 132 -14.99 16.53 8.06
C ALA A 132 -15.33 15.59 6.85
N ASP A 133 -14.89 15.94 5.65
CA ASP A 133 -15.06 15.10 4.46
C ASP A 133 -14.16 13.85 4.46
N PHE A 134 -13.13 13.79 5.29
CA PHE A 134 -12.37 12.56 5.44
C PHE A 134 -13.23 11.43 6.03
N VAL A 135 -13.05 10.20 5.51
CA VAL A 135 -13.67 9.01 6.11
C VAL A 135 -13.14 8.84 7.53
N GLN A 136 -14.05 8.75 8.52
CA GLN A 136 -13.67 8.80 9.93
C GLN A 136 -12.78 7.63 10.36
N SER A 137 -13.03 6.41 9.85
CA SER A 137 -12.15 5.26 10.09
C SER A 137 -10.71 5.51 9.59
N SER A 138 -10.56 6.21 8.46
CA SER A 138 -9.25 6.59 7.92
C SER A 138 -8.51 7.61 8.83
N ILE A 139 -9.24 8.62 9.34
CA ILE A 139 -8.66 9.60 10.28
C ILE A 139 -8.31 8.95 11.62
N ALA A 140 -9.11 8.00 12.08
CA ALA A 140 -8.85 7.29 13.34
C ALA A 140 -7.48 6.58 13.32
N LEU A 141 -7.06 6.03 12.17
CA LEU A 141 -5.75 5.40 11.99
C LEU A 141 -4.58 6.37 12.20
N CYS A 142 -4.80 7.66 11.96
CA CYS A 142 -3.79 8.71 12.03
C CYS A 142 -3.64 9.30 13.45
N ARG A 143 -4.38 8.77 14.43
CA ARG A 143 -4.39 9.25 15.82
C ARG A 143 -3.68 8.30 16.76
N HIS A 144 -3.01 8.88 17.77
CA HIS A 144 -2.43 8.12 18.86
C HIS A 144 -2.72 8.81 20.20
N PRO A 145 -3.35 8.15 21.18
CA PRO A 145 -4.03 6.84 21.09
C PRO A 145 -5.10 6.79 19.99
N TYR A 146 -5.35 5.56 19.49
CA TYR A 146 -6.29 5.32 18.40
C TYR A 146 -7.65 6.00 18.65
N GLU A 147 -8.28 6.53 17.61
CA GLU A 147 -9.54 7.29 17.59
C GLU A 147 -9.50 8.64 18.33
N THR A 148 -8.97 8.71 19.54
CA THR A 148 -9.16 9.83 20.45
C THR A 148 -7.94 10.73 20.65
N GLY A 149 -6.75 10.25 20.28
CA GLY A 149 -5.49 10.93 20.53
C GLY A 149 -5.19 12.08 19.57
N SER A 150 -3.99 12.65 19.73
CA SER A 150 -3.43 13.64 18.81
C SER A 150 -3.28 13.08 17.39
N LEU A 151 -3.32 13.97 16.41
CA LEU A 151 -3.19 13.64 14.98
C LEU A 151 -1.72 13.74 14.57
N PHE A 152 -1.16 12.66 14.02
CA PHE A 152 0.25 12.60 13.59
C PHE A 152 0.44 12.35 12.10
N ALA A 153 -0.64 12.04 11.37
CA ALA A 153 -0.61 11.78 9.94
C ALA A 153 -1.90 12.21 9.26
N PHE A 154 -1.91 12.20 7.93
CA PHE A 154 -3.13 12.26 7.12
C PHE A 154 -3.25 10.98 6.27
N PRO A 155 -4.47 10.45 6.07
CA PRO A 155 -4.69 9.29 5.22
C PRO A 155 -4.64 9.73 3.75
N TYR A 156 -3.85 9.04 2.94
CA TYR A 156 -3.65 9.37 1.53
C TYR A 156 -4.22 8.30 0.58
N VAL A 157 -3.95 7.01 0.83
CA VAL A 157 -4.52 5.91 0.05
C VAL A 157 -5.59 5.21 0.87
N GLY A 158 -6.84 5.26 0.42
CA GLY A 158 -8.00 4.70 1.11
C GLY A 158 -8.19 3.21 0.84
N ASN A 159 -7.20 2.40 1.15
CA ASN A 159 -7.29 0.96 1.02
C ASN A 159 -8.13 0.35 2.16
N SER A 160 -9.19 -0.36 1.80
CA SER A 160 -9.90 -1.34 2.60
C SER A 160 -10.25 -2.49 1.69
N GLN A 161 -9.93 -3.72 2.07
CA GLN A 161 -10.06 -4.89 1.21
C GLN A 161 -11.47 -5.03 0.63
N LEU A 162 -11.52 -5.48 -0.62
CA LEU A 162 -12.75 -5.87 -1.31
C LEU A 162 -12.65 -7.31 -1.79
N PHE A 163 -13.78 -7.91 -2.02
CA PHE A 163 -13.90 -9.17 -2.72
C PHE A 163 -13.97 -8.91 -4.23
N PHE A 164 -13.01 -9.46 -4.95
CA PHE A 164 -12.87 -9.36 -6.41
C PHE A 164 -13.35 -10.65 -7.04
N TYR A 165 -14.23 -10.58 -8.03
CA TYR A 165 -14.71 -11.79 -8.69
C TYR A 165 -15.03 -11.59 -10.17
N ARG A 166 -14.92 -12.65 -10.95
CA ARG A 166 -15.25 -12.71 -12.37
C ARG A 166 -16.76 -12.80 -12.57
N SER A 167 -17.42 -11.66 -12.72
CA SER A 167 -18.88 -11.56 -12.90
C SER A 167 -19.41 -12.30 -14.14
N ASP A 168 -18.61 -12.39 -15.21
CA ASP A 168 -18.93 -13.17 -16.40
C ASP A 168 -18.98 -14.69 -16.11
N LEU A 169 -18.06 -15.22 -15.30
CA LEU A 169 -18.06 -16.62 -14.90
C LEU A 169 -19.20 -16.92 -13.93
N PHE A 170 -19.48 -16.01 -13.01
CA PHE A 170 -20.62 -16.14 -12.12
C PHE A 170 -21.93 -16.22 -12.88
N LYS A 171 -22.12 -15.33 -13.88
CA LYS A 171 -23.26 -15.38 -14.79
C LYS A 171 -23.30 -16.68 -15.60
N LYS A 172 -22.15 -17.09 -16.18
CA LYS A 172 -22.04 -18.31 -17.02
C LYS A 172 -22.45 -19.56 -16.26
N HIS A 173 -22.09 -19.66 -14.98
CA HIS A 173 -22.32 -20.84 -14.14
C HIS A 173 -23.50 -20.70 -13.20
N ASN A 174 -24.31 -19.64 -13.34
CA ASN A 174 -25.48 -19.34 -12.50
C ASN A 174 -25.14 -19.28 -10.99
N LEU A 175 -23.95 -18.71 -10.69
CA LEU A 175 -23.49 -18.43 -9.33
C LEU A 175 -24.03 -17.07 -8.88
N LYS A 176 -24.37 -16.96 -7.60
CA LYS A 176 -24.74 -15.69 -6.96
C LYS A 176 -23.51 -15.00 -6.40
N GLU A 177 -23.58 -13.67 -6.22
CA GLU A 177 -22.58 -12.94 -5.45
C GLU A 177 -22.48 -13.57 -4.06
N PRO A 178 -21.26 -13.96 -3.61
CA PRO A 178 -21.09 -14.67 -2.35
C PRO A 178 -21.33 -13.74 -1.16
N THR A 179 -22.09 -14.22 -0.19
CA THR A 179 -22.38 -13.52 1.07
C THR A 179 -21.72 -14.20 2.26
N THR A 180 -21.33 -15.45 2.09
CA THR A 180 -20.58 -16.24 3.09
C THR A 180 -19.30 -16.79 2.49
N TRP A 181 -18.35 -17.15 3.35
CA TRP A 181 -17.12 -17.83 2.92
C TRP A 181 -17.41 -19.22 2.34
N ASP A 182 -18.47 -19.90 2.82
CA ASP A 182 -18.93 -21.15 2.22
C ASP A 182 -19.41 -20.94 0.77
N ASP A 183 -20.13 -19.84 0.48
CA ASP A 183 -20.49 -19.48 -0.91
C ASP A 183 -19.24 -19.32 -1.80
N VAL A 184 -18.17 -18.70 -1.27
CA VAL A 184 -16.89 -18.55 -1.98
C VAL A 184 -16.27 -19.90 -2.29
N LEU A 185 -16.27 -20.83 -1.33
CA LEU A 185 -15.71 -22.17 -1.53
C LEU A 185 -16.50 -22.97 -2.56
N VAL A 186 -17.84 -22.89 -2.53
CA VAL A 186 -18.72 -23.52 -3.54
C VAL A 186 -18.46 -22.95 -4.93
N ALA A 187 -18.32 -21.62 -5.03
CA ALA A 187 -18.01 -20.97 -6.30
C ALA A 187 -16.61 -21.38 -6.82
N ALA A 188 -15.61 -21.45 -5.93
CA ALA A 188 -14.26 -21.85 -6.28
C ALA A 188 -14.20 -23.27 -6.87
N ARG A 189 -14.88 -24.22 -6.20
CA ARG A 189 -14.99 -25.61 -6.69
C ARG A 189 -15.69 -25.68 -8.05
N THR A 190 -16.81 -24.97 -8.19
CA THR A 190 -17.60 -24.96 -9.42
C THR A 190 -16.77 -24.44 -10.62
N ILE A 191 -16.00 -23.36 -10.40
CA ILE A 191 -15.16 -22.77 -11.45
C ILE A 191 -14.00 -23.69 -11.80
N ASP A 192 -13.28 -24.24 -10.81
CA ASP A 192 -12.20 -25.23 -11.05
C ASP A 192 -12.65 -26.42 -11.90
N GLU A 193 -13.87 -26.91 -11.65
CA GLU A 193 -14.42 -28.07 -12.37
C GLU A 193 -14.81 -27.72 -13.81
N ARG A 194 -15.36 -26.52 -14.03
CA ARG A 194 -16.00 -26.13 -15.30
C ARG A 194 -15.13 -25.29 -16.22
N GLU A 195 -14.03 -24.71 -15.73
CA GLU A 195 -13.16 -23.81 -16.48
C GLU A 195 -11.73 -24.37 -16.65
N ARG A 196 -11.62 -25.67 -16.91
CA ARG A 196 -10.30 -26.35 -17.04
C ARG A 196 -9.45 -25.84 -18.20
N ASP A 197 -10.10 -25.33 -19.27
CA ASP A 197 -9.46 -24.77 -20.46
C ASP A 197 -9.91 -23.33 -20.75
N GLY A 198 -10.54 -22.66 -19.77
CA GLY A 198 -11.21 -21.36 -19.95
C GLY A 198 -10.31 -20.13 -19.84
N ALA A 199 -9.01 -20.29 -19.51
CA ALA A 199 -8.10 -19.16 -19.36
C ALA A 199 -7.75 -18.52 -20.70
N PRO A 200 -7.60 -17.17 -20.76
CA PRO A 200 -7.08 -16.50 -21.94
C PRO A 200 -5.68 -17.04 -22.32
N GLY A 201 -5.57 -17.64 -23.49
CA GLY A 201 -4.32 -18.31 -23.94
C GLY A 201 -4.27 -19.81 -23.66
N GLY A 202 -5.38 -20.40 -23.15
CA GLY A 202 -5.51 -21.82 -22.82
C GLY A 202 -5.15 -22.14 -21.36
N GLY A 203 -5.59 -23.34 -20.91
CA GLY A 203 -5.40 -23.82 -19.54
C GLY A 203 -6.54 -23.46 -18.59
N ALA A 204 -6.43 -23.91 -17.34
CA ALA A 204 -7.48 -23.77 -16.32
C ALA A 204 -7.59 -22.36 -15.76
N ILE A 205 -8.82 -21.92 -15.49
CA ILE A 205 -9.09 -20.81 -14.56
C ILE A 205 -9.24 -21.43 -13.17
N ARG A 206 -8.39 -21.01 -12.23
CA ARG A 206 -8.51 -21.39 -10.84
C ARG A 206 -9.66 -20.63 -10.19
N GLY A 207 -10.40 -21.31 -9.31
CA GLY A 207 -11.57 -20.71 -8.67
C GLY A 207 -11.18 -19.54 -7.75
N TYR A 208 -10.06 -19.63 -7.08
CA TYR A 208 -9.56 -18.62 -6.14
C TYR A 208 -8.06 -18.36 -6.35
N VAL A 209 -7.56 -17.24 -5.86
CA VAL A 209 -6.14 -16.97 -5.67
C VAL A 209 -5.96 -16.15 -4.40
N MET A 210 -4.98 -16.50 -3.57
CA MET A 210 -4.69 -15.82 -2.31
C MET A 210 -3.22 -15.52 -2.12
N ARG A 211 -2.94 -14.56 -1.26
CA ARG A 211 -1.60 -14.30 -0.73
C ARG A 211 -1.31 -15.29 0.39
N ALA A 212 -0.17 -15.95 0.34
CA ALA A 212 0.25 -16.87 1.39
C ALA A 212 1.77 -16.82 1.65
N ALA A 213 2.49 -15.88 1.03
CA ALA A 213 3.89 -15.61 1.35
C ALA A 213 4.04 -15.16 2.81
N ARG A 214 5.23 -15.39 3.38
CA ARG A 214 5.54 -15.07 4.78
C ARG A 214 5.26 -13.60 5.13
N GLY A 215 4.96 -13.34 6.40
CA GLY A 215 4.74 -11.99 6.93
C GLY A 215 3.38 -11.42 6.57
N ASN A 216 3.32 -10.13 6.26
CA ASN A 216 2.10 -9.39 5.97
C ASN A 216 1.19 -10.08 4.93
N SER A 217 1.76 -10.64 3.86
CA SER A 217 0.98 -11.24 2.78
C SER A 217 0.02 -12.33 3.26
N ALA A 218 0.50 -13.31 4.02
CA ALA A 218 -0.35 -14.39 4.56
C ALA A 218 -1.36 -13.85 5.58
N VAL A 219 -0.94 -12.90 6.43
CA VAL A 219 -1.80 -12.35 7.49
C VAL A 219 -2.94 -11.53 6.90
N ALA A 220 -2.66 -10.68 5.92
CA ALA A 220 -3.66 -9.80 5.33
C ALA A 220 -4.80 -10.55 4.62
N ASP A 221 -4.55 -11.72 4.02
CA ASP A 221 -5.62 -12.55 3.44
C ASP A 221 -6.32 -13.42 4.50
N PHE A 222 -5.61 -13.76 5.58
CA PHE A 222 -6.16 -14.58 6.65
C PHE A 222 -7.06 -13.81 7.62
N MET A 223 -6.70 -12.58 8.00
CA MET A 223 -7.41 -11.82 9.03
C MET A 223 -8.92 -11.65 8.79
N PRO A 224 -9.41 -11.34 7.57
CA PRO A 224 -10.84 -11.27 7.31
C PRO A 224 -11.56 -12.61 7.50
N ILE A 225 -10.94 -13.72 7.10
CA ILE A 225 -11.48 -15.07 7.32
C ILE A 225 -11.49 -15.38 8.83
N PHE A 226 -10.39 -15.09 9.51
CA PHE A 226 -10.22 -15.28 10.95
C PHE A 226 -11.31 -14.57 11.75
N TRP A 227 -11.58 -13.30 11.47
CA TRP A 227 -12.65 -12.54 12.12
C TRP A 227 -14.05 -13.05 11.77
N ALA A 228 -14.29 -13.39 10.49
CA ALA A 228 -15.58 -13.93 10.04
C ALA A 228 -15.93 -15.25 10.75
N PHE A 229 -14.93 -16.10 11.04
CA PHE A 229 -15.09 -17.34 11.81
C PHE A 229 -15.28 -17.11 13.30
N GLY A 230 -15.16 -15.87 13.78
CA GLY A 230 -15.39 -15.49 15.18
C GLY A 230 -14.14 -15.42 16.05
N ALA A 231 -12.96 -15.61 15.47
CA ALA A 231 -11.69 -15.57 16.19
C ALA A 231 -11.22 -14.13 16.50
N GLU A 232 -10.38 -14.01 17.54
CA GLU A 232 -9.76 -12.77 17.97
C GLU A 232 -8.25 -12.96 18.18
N MET A 233 -7.46 -11.92 17.86
CA MET A 233 -6.01 -11.95 18.07
C MET A 233 -5.66 -11.98 19.56
N PHE A 234 -6.41 -11.22 20.35
CA PHE A 234 -6.17 -11.05 21.79
C PHE A 234 -7.47 -11.11 22.57
N ASP A 235 -7.40 -11.58 23.81
CA ASP A 235 -8.46 -11.43 24.80
C ASP A 235 -8.53 -10.00 25.37
N ALA A 236 -9.51 -9.75 26.24
CA ALA A 236 -9.69 -8.46 26.89
C ALA A 236 -8.52 -8.06 27.80
N SER A 237 -7.67 -9.01 28.21
CA SER A 237 -6.44 -8.79 29.00
C SER A 237 -5.20 -8.58 28.14
N GLY A 238 -5.35 -8.64 26.81
CA GLY A 238 -4.25 -8.52 25.85
C GLY A 238 -3.40 -9.78 25.70
N ASN A 239 -3.87 -10.93 26.12
CA ASN A 239 -3.20 -12.21 25.85
C ASN A 239 -3.57 -12.72 24.47
N PRO A 240 -2.64 -13.30 23.71
CA PRO A 240 -2.93 -13.83 22.39
C PRO A 240 -3.87 -15.05 22.46
N THR A 241 -4.82 -15.12 21.54
CA THR A 241 -5.86 -16.15 21.46
C THR A 241 -6.01 -16.71 20.04
N VAL A 242 -4.97 -16.59 19.21
CA VAL A 242 -5.03 -17.03 17.82
C VAL A 242 -5.32 -18.53 17.68
N ASN A 243 -4.93 -19.33 18.66
CA ASN A 243 -5.14 -20.77 18.70
C ASN A 243 -6.50 -21.21 19.28
N SER A 244 -7.47 -20.28 19.36
CA SER A 244 -8.86 -20.65 19.68
C SER A 244 -9.42 -21.65 18.65
N ALA A 245 -10.49 -22.36 19.02
CA ALA A 245 -11.16 -23.28 18.09
C ALA A 245 -11.61 -22.57 16.82
N GLU A 246 -12.09 -21.33 16.94
CA GLU A 246 -12.47 -20.46 15.82
C GLU A 246 -11.27 -20.15 14.92
N GLY A 247 -10.12 -19.80 15.51
CA GLY A 247 -8.89 -19.48 14.77
C GLY A 247 -8.35 -20.69 14.01
N ILE A 248 -8.33 -21.87 14.65
CA ILE A 248 -7.91 -23.12 14.01
C ILE A 248 -8.87 -23.47 12.85
N ASN A 249 -10.19 -23.32 13.05
CA ASN A 249 -11.19 -23.58 12.00
C ASN A 249 -11.06 -22.59 10.83
N ALA A 250 -10.77 -21.33 11.10
CA ALA A 250 -10.48 -20.34 10.06
C ALA A 250 -9.26 -20.75 9.20
N LEU A 251 -8.19 -21.24 9.84
CA LEU A 251 -7.02 -21.71 9.12
C LEU A 251 -7.32 -22.99 8.31
N ARG A 252 -8.07 -23.94 8.85
CA ARG A 252 -8.52 -25.11 8.09
C ARG A 252 -9.30 -24.71 6.84
N PHE A 253 -10.20 -23.74 6.99
CA PHE A 253 -10.97 -23.20 5.86
C PHE A 253 -10.07 -22.55 4.83
N MET A 254 -9.13 -21.68 5.25
CA MET A 254 -8.17 -21.04 4.35
C MET A 254 -7.36 -22.08 3.55
N LEU A 255 -6.89 -23.16 4.20
CA LEU A 255 -6.16 -24.24 3.53
C LEU A 255 -7.04 -25.01 2.53
N GLU A 256 -8.32 -25.22 2.84
CA GLU A 256 -9.27 -25.82 1.89
C GLU A 256 -9.48 -24.92 0.67
N LEU A 257 -9.69 -23.62 0.89
CA LEU A 257 -9.83 -22.64 -0.18
C LEU A 257 -8.54 -22.54 -1.01
N GLY A 258 -7.36 -22.67 -0.38
CA GLY A 258 -6.05 -22.67 -1.02
C GLY A 258 -5.86 -23.76 -2.09
N LYS A 259 -6.56 -24.91 -1.97
CA LYS A 259 -6.55 -25.98 -2.99
C LYS A 259 -7.09 -25.50 -4.34
N HIS A 260 -7.87 -24.41 -4.36
CA HIS A 260 -8.45 -23.79 -5.54
C HIS A 260 -7.58 -22.62 -6.08
N SER A 261 -6.41 -22.39 -5.48
CA SER A 261 -5.43 -21.40 -5.95
C SER A 261 -4.46 -22.00 -6.99
N PRO A 262 -3.82 -21.17 -7.83
CA PRO A 262 -2.77 -21.62 -8.72
C PRO A 262 -1.63 -22.32 -7.96
N PRO A 263 -0.94 -23.30 -8.58
CA PRO A 263 0.24 -23.93 -7.98
C PRO A 263 1.27 -22.87 -7.54
N GLY A 264 1.89 -23.07 -6.39
CA GLY A 264 2.89 -22.16 -5.85
C GLY A 264 2.32 -20.98 -5.05
N TYR A 265 1.01 -20.90 -4.83
CA TYR A 265 0.34 -19.81 -4.11
C TYR A 265 0.91 -19.55 -2.70
N ALA A 266 1.52 -20.55 -2.08
CA ALA A 266 2.17 -20.40 -0.76
C ALA A 266 3.31 -19.34 -0.75
N SER A 267 3.80 -18.96 -1.93
CA SER A 267 4.81 -17.90 -2.10
C SER A 267 4.26 -16.60 -2.70
N PHE A 268 2.94 -16.50 -2.95
CA PHE A 268 2.36 -15.34 -3.59
C PHE A 268 2.18 -14.17 -2.63
N ASN A 269 2.46 -12.98 -3.13
CA ASN A 269 2.14 -11.70 -2.53
C ASN A 269 1.08 -10.95 -3.39
N ALA A 270 0.83 -9.68 -3.14
CA ALA A 270 -0.17 -8.88 -3.85
C ALA A 270 0.07 -8.80 -5.36
N THR A 271 1.32 -8.83 -5.81
CA THR A 271 1.70 -8.73 -7.23
C THR A 271 1.29 -9.98 -7.98
N GLU A 272 1.61 -11.19 -7.47
CA GLU A 272 1.25 -12.46 -8.11
C GLU A 272 -0.27 -12.65 -8.12
N VAL A 273 -0.95 -12.37 -7.01
CA VAL A 273 -2.43 -12.43 -6.94
C VAL A 273 -3.06 -11.52 -7.97
N SER A 274 -2.62 -10.26 -8.05
CA SER A 274 -3.15 -9.30 -9.02
C SER A 274 -2.83 -9.72 -10.46
N ALA A 275 -1.66 -10.30 -10.72
CA ALA A 275 -1.29 -10.82 -12.03
C ALA A 275 -2.23 -11.94 -12.48
N HIS A 276 -2.53 -12.93 -11.61
CA HIS A 276 -3.47 -14.00 -11.93
C HIS A 276 -4.88 -13.49 -12.25
N LEU A 277 -5.39 -12.53 -11.47
CA LEU A 277 -6.68 -11.90 -11.73
C LEU A 277 -6.68 -11.12 -13.06
N LEU A 278 -5.65 -10.28 -13.31
CA LEU A 278 -5.52 -9.47 -14.52
C LEU A 278 -5.37 -10.32 -15.79
N GLN A 279 -4.64 -11.44 -15.71
CA GLN A 279 -4.48 -12.39 -16.81
C GLN A 279 -5.72 -13.30 -16.99
N GLY A 280 -6.64 -13.31 -16.02
CA GLY A 280 -7.86 -14.12 -16.05
C GLY A 280 -7.62 -15.61 -15.81
N THR A 281 -6.52 -15.97 -15.17
CA THR A 281 -6.18 -17.35 -14.78
C THR A 281 -6.69 -17.71 -13.39
N ALA A 282 -7.26 -16.73 -12.66
CA ALA A 282 -8.01 -16.95 -11.43
C ALA A 282 -9.31 -16.13 -11.44
N ALA A 283 -10.33 -16.61 -10.73
CA ALA A 283 -11.67 -16.05 -10.77
C ALA A 283 -12.00 -15.15 -9.59
N MET A 284 -11.47 -15.41 -8.42
CA MET A 284 -11.81 -14.71 -7.18
C MET A 284 -10.58 -14.46 -6.30
N SER A 285 -10.63 -13.40 -5.50
CA SER A 285 -9.65 -13.09 -4.46
C SER A 285 -10.17 -12.01 -3.51
N ILE A 286 -9.59 -11.93 -2.31
CA ILE A 286 -9.51 -10.67 -1.56
C ILE A 286 -8.39 -9.83 -2.18
N ASN A 287 -8.64 -8.52 -2.40
CA ASN A 287 -7.55 -7.65 -2.86
C ASN A 287 -7.78 -6.19 -2.46
N TRP A 288 -6.77 -5.36 -2.71
CA TRP A 288 -6.77 -3.94 -2.38
C TRP A 288 -7.35 -3.10 -3.54
N PRO A 289 -8.20 -2.09 -3.26
CA PRO A 289 -8.78 -1.22 -4.28
C PRO A 289 -7.77 -0.48 -5.15
N ALA A 290 -6.54 -0.26 -4.68
CA ALA A 290 -5.47 0.36 -5.47
C ALA A 290 -5.18 -0.39 -6.80
N TRP A 291 -5.49 -1.69 -6.87
CA TRP A 291 -5.35 -2.49 -8.07
C TRP A 291 -6.51 -2.33 -9.08
N ILE A 292 -7.67 -1.77 -8.66
CA ILE A 292 -8.88 -1.71 -9.52
C ILE A 292 -8.61 -0.98 -10.83
N GLY A 293 -7.82 0.08 -10.80
CA GLY A 293 -7.47 0.84 -12.01
C GLY A 293 -6.81 -0.02 -13.09
N ALA A 294 -6.01 -1.00 -12.71
CA ALA A 294 -5.33 -1.89 -13.64
C ALA A 294 -6.30 -2.81 -14.43
N PHE A 295 -7.47 -3.13 -13.86
CA PHE A 295 -8.47 -3.96 -14.55
C PHE A 295 -9.18 -3.24 -15.71
N SER A 296 -9.13 -1.91 -15.75
CA SER A 296 -9.67 -1.09 -16.81
C SER A 296 -8.64 -0.71 -17.88
N ASP A 297 -7.37 -1.08 -17.69
CA ASP A 297 -6.28 -0.80 -18.62
C ASP A 297 -6.10 -1.97 -19.61
N PRO A 298 -6.35 -1.77 -20.93
CA PRO A 298 -6.23 -2.83 -21.93
C PRO A 298 -4.79 -3.32 -22.11
N ALA A 299 -3.78 -2.55 -21.71
CA ALA A 299 -2.38 -2.98 -21.74
C ALA A 299 -2.04 -3.95 -20.61
N LYS A 300 -2.83 -3.97 -19.52
CA LYS A 300 -2.58 -4.77 -18.32
C LYS A 300 -3.55 -5.92 -18.15
N SER A 301 -4.82 -5.74 -18.53
CA SER A 301 -5.91 -6.66 -18.21
C SER A 301 -6.44 -7.42 -19.45
N LYS A 302 -6.54 -8.74 -19.32
CA LYS A 302 -7.24 -9.62 -20.28
C LYS A 302 -8.70 -9.86 -19.89
N VAL A 303 -9.16 -9.25 -18.79
CA VAL A 303 -10.52 -9.41 -18.25
C VAL A 303 -11.28 -8.10 -18.19
N LEU A 304 -11.06 -7.21 -19.17
CA LEU A 304 -11.74 -5.92 -19.27
C LEU A 304 -13.26 -6.08 -19.17
N GLY A 305 -13.90 -5.32 -18.25
CA GLY A 305 -15.35 -5.34 -18.03
C GLY A 305 -15.91 -6.66 -17.47
N LYS A 306 -15.06 -7.61 -17.07
CA LYS A 306 -15.47 -8.92 -16.55
C LYS A 306 -15.37 -9.05 -15.03
N MET A 307 -14.73 -8.09 -14.36
CA MET A 307 -14.60 -8.09 -12.90
C MET A 307 -15.73 -7.33 -12.25
N ALA A 308 -16.15 -7.83 -11.09
CA ALA A 308 -16.99 -7.12 -10.14
C ALA A 308 -16.31 -7.09 -8.77
N PHE A 309 -16.76 -6.15 -7.93
CA PHE A 309 -16.15 -5.83 -6.65
C PHE A 309 -17.25 -5.63 -5.62
N THR A 310 -17.14 -6.31 -4.49
CA THR A 310 -18.10 -6.19 -3.39
C THR A 310 -17.39 -6.20 -2.04
N THR A 311 -18.14 -5.98 -0.95
CA THR A 311 -17.62 -6.15 0.42
C THR A 311 -17.28 -7.61 0.69
N LEU A 312 -16.46 -7.87 1.70
CA LEU A 312 -16.05 -9.23 2.03
C LEU A 312 -17.23 -10.04 2.59
N PRO A 313 -17.29 -11.37 2.28
CA PRO A 313 -18.30 -12.26 2.82
C PRO A 313 -18.12 -12.47 4.33
N GLY A 314 -19.23 -12.77 4.98
CA GLY A 314 -19.26 -13.18 6.40
C GLY A 314 -19.17 -14.68 6.57
N GLU A 315 -19.28 -15.14 7.82
CA GLU A 315 -19.46 -16.53 8.22
C GLU A 315 -20.26 -16.57 9.53
N LYS A 316 -19.65 -16.88 10.66
CA LYS A 316 -20.27 -16.76 11.99
C LYS A 316 -20.52 -15.28 12.37
N ARG A 317 -19.71 -14.37 11.81
CA ARG A 317 -19.86 -12.92 11.95
C ARG A 317 -19.98 -12.26 10.58
N PRO A 318 -20.58 -11.05 10.50
CA PRO A 318 -20.55 -10.26 9.27
C PRO A 318 -19.13 -10.09 8.75
N GLY A 319 -18.98 -10.06 7.43
CA GLY A 319 -17.70 -9.85 6.79
C GLY A 319 -17.13 -8.48 7.13
N GLN A 320 -15.92 -8.47 7.65
CA GLN A 320 -15.15 -7.27 7.95
C GLN A 320 -13.85 -7.30 7.16
N ALA A 321 -13.64 -6.27 6.38
CA ALA A 321 -12.38 -6.08 5.67
C ALA A 321 -11.30 -5.60 6.64
N GLU A 322 -10.07 -5.91 6.33
CA GLU A 322 -8.92 -5.22 6.90
C GLU A 322 -8.82 -3.83 6.28
N ILE A 323 -8.73 -2.77 7.10
CA ILE A 323 -8.35 -1.45 6.63
C ILE A 323 -6.82 -1.38 6.54
N GLY A 324 -6.30 -0.90 5.42
CA GLY A 324 -4.87 -0.82 5.14
C GLY A 324 -4.55 0.49 4.45
N ASN A 325 -4.90 1.61 5.08
CA ASN A 325 -4.63 2.92 4.51
C ASN A 325 -3.14 3.22 4.53
N TRP A 326 -2.66 3.86 3.46
CA TRP A 326 -1.36 4.50 3.50
C TRP A 326 -1.50 5.93 3.99
N LEU A 327 -0.65 6.29 4.92
CA LEU A 327 -0.65 7.56 5.64
C LEU A 327 0.56 8.39 5.21
N ILE A 328 0.44 9.72 5.27
CA ILE A 328 1.59 10.62 5.14
C ILE A 328 1.80 11.30 6.49
N ALA A 329 3.01 11.24 7.01
CA ALA A 329 3.40 11.83 8.27
C ALA A 329 4.65 12.70 8.13
N ILE A 330 4.85 13.60 9.09
CA ILE A 330 6.04 14.44 9.18
C ILE A 330 6.92 13.90 10.30
N PRO A 331 8.16 13.44 10.01
CA PRO A 331 9.12 13.06 11.03
C PRO A 331 9.38 14.18 12.02
N ARG A 332 9.53 13.86 13.30
CA ARG A 332 9.87 14.85 14.34
C ARG A 332 11.21 15.55 14.07
N ALA A 333 12.13 14.88 13.40
CA ALA A 333 13.45 15.42 13.04
C ALA A 333 13.48 16.22 11.73
N SER A 334 12.31 16.40 11.05
CA SER A 334 12.24 17.23 9.83
C SER A 334 12.72 18.65 10.09
N ARG A 335 13.53 19.15 9.19
CA ARG A 335 14.05 20.54 9.22
C ARG A 335 13.13 21.52 8.50
N ASN A 336 12.18 20.99 7.73
CA ASN A 336 11.27 21.74 6.87
C ASN A 336 9.79 21.51 7.25
N THR A 337 9.49 21.36 8.57
CA THR A 337 8.18 20.97 9.09
C THR A 337 7.01 21.79 8.53
N GLU A 338 7.15 23.13 8.40
CA GLU A 338 6.08 24.00 7.88
C GLU A 338 5.83 23.73 6.38
N ALA A 339 6.88 23.64 5.58
CA ALA A 339 6.77 23.35 4.16
C ALA A 339 6.26 21.90 3.90
N ALA A 340 6.68 20.94 4.74
CA ALA A 340 6.15 19.58 4.72
C ALA A 340 4.65 19.56 5.03
N MET A 341 4.21 20.36 6.00
CA MET A 341 2.78 20.48 6.31
C MET A 341 1.99 21.14 5.17
N ASP A 342 2.55 22.12 4.48
CA ASP A 342 1.92 22.75 3.31
C ASP A 342 1.73 21.72 2.17
N PHE A 343 2.76 20.90 1.89
CA PHE A 343 2.63 19.81 0.93
C PHE A 343 1.57 18.79 1.36
N LEU A 344 1.55 18.38 2.63
CA LEU A 344 0.63 17.40 3.17
C LEU A 344 -0.84 17.86 3.04
N VAL A 345 -1.14 19.11 3.44
CA VAL A 345 -2.47 19.71 3.32
C VAL A 345 -2.89 19.85 1.87
N TRP A 346 -1.97 20.28 1.00
CA TRP A 346 -2.22 20.40 -0.44
C TRP A 346 -2.50 19.03 -1.08
N ALA A 347 -1.63 18.02 -0.85
CA ALA A 347 -1.76 16.70 -1.44
C ALA A 347 -3.05 15.97 -1.02
N THR A 348 -3.57 16.29 0.19
CA THR A 348 -4.79 15.71 0.73
C THR A 348 -6.02 16.60 0.53
N ALA A 349 -5.90 17.76 -0.14
CA ALA A 349 -7.03 18.61 -0.50
C ALA A 349 -7.99 17.89 -1.46
N SER A 350 -9.28 18.25 -1.44
CA SER A 350 -10.32 17.55 -2.19
C SER A 350 -10.04 17.49 -3.70
N ASP A 351 -9.58 18.59 -4.30
CA ASP A 351 -9.31 18.65 -5.74
C ASP A 351 -8.09 17.79 -6.14
N GLU A 352 -7.02 17.80 -5.37
CA GLU A 352 -5.84 16.98 -5.63
C GLU A 352 -6.11 15.49 -5.38
N MET A 353 -6.85 15.15 -4.33
CA MET A 353 -7.30 13.78 -4.12
C MET A 353 -8.26 13.29 -5.21
N LYS A 354 -9.12 14.17 -5.73
CA LYS A 354 -9.97 13.83 -6.88
C LYS A 354 -9.15 13.55 -8.14
N LYS A 355 -8.12 14.36 -8.40
CA LYS A 355 -7.19 14.17 -9.52
C LYS A 355 -6.43 12.85 -9.36
N SER A 356 -5.90 12.58 -8.18
CA SER A 356 -5.25 11.32 -7.82
C SER A 356 -6.22 10.13 -7.97
N ALA A 357 -7.47 10.27 -7.52
CA ALA A 357 -8.50 9.24 -7.66
C ALA A 357 -8.85 8.96 -9.13
N LEU A 358 -8.89 9.97 -9.99
CA LEU A 358 -9.06 9.78 -11.44
C LEU A 358 -7.87 9.02 -12.06
N ALA A 359 -6.68 9.10 -11.49
CA ALA A 359 -5.52 8.30 -11.89
C ALA A 359 -5.54 6.87 -11.33
N GLY A 360 -6.44 6.54 -10.40
CA GLY A 360 -6.62 5.19 -9.85
C GLY A 360 -6.27 5.03 -8.38
N ASN A 361 -5.81 6.11 -7.71
CA ASN A 361 -5.52 6.07 -6.28
C ASN A 361 -6.83 6.07 -5.47
N PRO A 362 -7.09 5.08 -4.60
CA PRO A 362 -8.29 5.06 -3.76
C PRO A 362 -8.34 6.27 -2.82
N PRO A 363 -9.41 7.10 -2.87
CA PRO A 363 -9.48 8.29 -2.04
C PRO A 363 -9.79 7.97 -0.58
N THR A 364 -9.52 8.95 0.29
CA THR A 364 -9.89 8.90 1.72
C THR A 364 -10.95 9.95 2.10
N ARG A 365 -11.52 10.64 1.10
CA ARG A 365 -12.59 11.61 1.27
C ARG A 365 -13.94 11.05 0.84
N ARG A 366 -14.93 11.15 1.74
CA ARG A 366 -16.29 10.58 1.55
C ARG A 366 -16.97 11.09 0.27
N SER A 367 -16.90 12.40 0.01
CA SER A 367 -17.55 13.04 -1.15
C SER A 367 -17.07 12.48 -2.49
N LEU A 368 -15.82 11.98 -2.56
CA LEU A 368 -15.25 11.43 -3.79
C LEU A 368 -15.86 10.08 -4.16
N PHE A 369 -16.32 9.29 -3.19
CA PHE A 369 -16.96 8.00 -3.45
C PHE A 369 -18.36 8.10 -4.06
N SER A 370 -18.99 9.28 -4.00
CA SER A 370 -20.27 9.59 -4.65
C SER A 370 -20.12 10.50 -5.87
N ASN A 371 -18.90 10.91 -6.23
CA ASN A 371 -18.65 11.76 -7.38
C ASN A 371 -19.00 11.02 -8.68
N PRO A 372 -19.94 11.56 -9.54
CA PRO A 372 -20.44 10.82 -10.70
C PRO A 372 -19.33 10.41 -11.69
N LYS A 373 -18.31 11.26 -11.91
CA LYS A 373 -17.20 10.95 -12.82
C LYS A 373 -16.31 9.82 -12.27
N LEU A 374 -16.10 9.79 -10.96
CA LEU A 374 -15.32 8.75 -10.31
C LEU A 374 -16.07 7.43 -10.25
N VAL A 375 -17.37 7.45 -9.89
CA VAL A 375 -18.21 6.24 -9.86
C VAL A 375 -18.37 5.64 -11.26
N ALA A 376 -18.51 6.47 -12.30
CA ALA A 376 -18.56 5.97 -13.68
C ALA A 376 -17.25 5.29 -14.11
N LYS A 377 -16.09 5.80 -13.64
CA LYS A 377 -14.78 5.21 -13.93
C LYS A 377 -14.47 4.01 -13.05
N PHE A 378 -14.86 4.05 -11.78
CA PHE A 378 -14.60 3.04 -10.76
C PHE A 378 -15.91 2.61 -10.08
N PRO A 379 -16.68 1.68 -10.70
CA PRO A 379 -17.97 1.23 -10.16
C PRO A 379 -17.86 0.57 -8.77
N ALA A 380 -16.66 0.21 -8.32
CA ALA A 380 -16.39 -0.33 -6.98
C ALA A 380 -16.51 0.71 -5.85
N TYR A 381 -16.51 2.02 -6.13
CA TYR A 381 -16.45 3.05 -5.09
C TYR A 381 -17.58 2.97 -4.05
N PRO A 382 -18.86 2.68 -4.38
CA PRO A 382 -19.88 2.49 -3.34
C PRO A 382 -19.58 1.31 -2.41
N ALA A 383 -19.03 0.20 -2.92
CA ALA A 383 -18.63 -0.94 -2.11
C ALA A 383 -17.39 -0.61 -1.26
N GLN A 384 -16.45 0.14 -1.82
CA GLN A 384 -15.24 0.57 -1.14
C GLN A 384 -15.53 1.53 0.02
N LEU A 385 -16.46 2.49 -0.15
CA LEU A 385 -16.87 3.35 0.96
C LEU A 385 -17.49 2.52 2.09
N ARG A 386 -18.41 1.61 1.77
CA ARG A 386 -18.99 0.71 2.78
C ARG A 386 -17.90 -0.12 3.47
N SER A 387 -16.94 -0.64 2.71
CA SER A 387 -15.82 -1.37 3.27
C SER A 387 -15.00 -0.51 4.23
N LEU A 388 -14.62 0.71 3.86
CA LEU A 388 -13.88 1.64 4.72
C LEU A 388 -14.64 1.95 6.02
N GLU A 389 -15.97 2.12 5.96
CA GLU A 389 -16.82 2.45 7.12
C GLU A 389 -17.02 1.29 8.08
N THR A 390 -16.94 0.05 7.59
CA THR A 390 -17.18 -1.17 8.38
C THR A 390 -15.94 -2.01 8.60
N SER A 391 -14.81 -1.61 8.02
CA SER A 391 -13.55 -2.32 8.15
C SER A 391 -12.99 -2.28 9.56
N ARG A 392 -12.12 -3.24 9.83
CA ARG A 392 -11.45 -3.41 11.10
C ARG A 392 -9.96 -3.09 10.96
N PRO A 393 -9.38 -2.27 11.85
CA PRO A 393 -7.94 -2.08 11.85
C PRO A 393 -7.24 -3.33 12.37
N ARG A 394 -6.02 -3.54 11.91
CA ARG A 394 -5.07 -4.45 12.54
C ARG A 394 -4.84 -4.04 14.00
N PRO A 395 -4.45 -4.94 14.91
CA PRO A 395 -4.21 -4.58 16.30
C PRO A 395 -3.30 -3.36 16.46
N ARG A 396 -3.78 -2.35 17.20
CA ARG A 396 -3.10 -1.04 17.38
C ARG A 396 -2.03 -1.10 18.48
N THR A 397 -1.07 -2.00 18.32
CA THR A 397 0.07 -2.18 19.23
C THR A 397 1.39 -1.79 18.55
N PRO A 398 2.38 -1.18 19.26
CA PRO A 398 3.68 -0.88 18.68
C PRO A 398 4.46 -2.12 18.24
N ASN A 399 4.08 -3.29 18.73
CA ASN A 399 4.71 -4.57 18.39
C ASN A 399 4.07 -5.27 17.19
N TRP A 400 3.04 -4.67 16.54
CA TRP A 400 2.29 -5.34 15.50
C TRP A 400 3.16 -5.88 14.36
N ASN A 401 4.12 -5.10 13.89
CA ASN A 401 4.98 -5.54 12.78
C ASN A 401 5.74 -6.85 13.11
N GLU A 402 6.22 -6.99 14.35
CA GLU A 402 6.88 -8.23 14.80
C GLU A 402 5.87 -9.39 14.96
N ILE A 403 4.69 -9.10 15.51
CA ILE A 403 3.60 -10.08 15.68
C ILE A 403 3.12 -10.56 14.31
N GLU A 404 2.87 -9.65 13.38
CA GLU A 404 2.42 -9.95 12.02
C GLU A 404 3.43 -10.84 11.29
N ASN A 405 4.72 -10.51 11.37
CA ASN A 405 5.78 -11.30 10.75
C ASN A 405 5.80 -12.73 11.30
N VAL A 406 5.79 -12.88 12.62
CA VAL A 406 5.77 -14.20 13.27
C VAL A 406 4.51 -14.97 12.91
N PHE A 407 3.33 -14.34 12.98
CA PHE A 407 2.08 -14.98 12.63
C PHE A 407 2.08 -15.45 11.16
N GLY A 408 2.52 -14.58 10.25
CA GLY A 408 2.63 -14.90 8.82
C GLY A 408 3.59 -16.04 8.50
N ILE A 409 4.67 -16.23 9.29
CA ILE A 409 5.56 -17.39 9.14
C ILE A 409 4.80 -18.70 9.39
N PHE A 410 4.01 -18.79 10.46
CA PHE A 410 3.27 -20.02 10.78
C PHE A 410 2.12 -20.26 9.82
N LEU A 411 1.41 -19.20 9.38
CA LEU A 411 0.39 -19.31 8.34
C LEU A 411 1.00 -19.81 7.00
N SER A 412 2.13 -19.26 6.60
CA SER A 412 2.83 -19.67 5.37
C SER A 412 3.30 -21.12 5.44
N ARG A 413 3.82 -21.57 6.58
CA ARG A 413 4.22 -22.97 6.79
C ARG A 413 3.04 -23.92 6.73
N ALA A 414 1.87 -23.53 7.26
CA ALA A 414 0.65 -24.32 7.11
C ALA A 414 0.18 -24.37 5.65
N ASN A 415 0.20 -23.25 4.92
CA ASN A 415 -0.12 -23.20 3.49
C ASN A 415 0.86 -24.01 2.63
N GLY A 416 2.12 -24.13 3.06
CA GLY A 416 3.14 -25.01 2.44
C GLY A 416 3.00 -26.47 2.82
N GLY A 417 2.08 -26.85 3.73
CA GLY A 417 1.88 -28.21 4.20
C GLY A 417 2.93 -28.70 5.21
N GLU A 418 3.75 -27.81 5.76
CA GLU A 418 4.78 -28.14 6.76
C GLU A 418 4.20 -28.34 8.17
N LEU A 419 3.08 -27.70 8.48
CA LEU A 419 2.43 -27.74 9.78
C LEU A 419 0.93 -28.05 9.63
N THR A 420 0.38 -28.76 10.61
CA THR A 420 -1.07 -28.84 10.76
C THR A 420 -1.66 -27.49 11.19
N PRO A 421 -2.95 -27.20 10.95
CA PRO A 421 -3.58 -25.99 11.46
C PRO A 421 -3.41 -25.79 12.96
N GLU A 422 -3.55 -26.86 13.73
CA GLU A 422 -3.39 -26.87 15.19
C GLU A 422 -1.97 -26.50 15.60
N ASP A 423 -0.97 -27.15 15.02
CA ASP A 423 0.44 -26.88 15.33
C ASP A 423 0.82 -25.47 14.94
N ALA A 424 0.40 -24.99 13.76
CA ALA A 424 0.67 -23.64 13.30
C ALA A 424 0.11 -22.59 14.25
N MET A 425 -1.18 -22.73 14.65
CA MET A 425 -1.84 -21.75 15.52
C MET A 425 -1.33 -21.82 16.97
N ASN A 426 -1.00 -23.01 17.49
CA ASN A 426 -0.44 -23.16 18.82
C ASN A 426 0.97 -22.57 18.91
N GLN A 427 1.83 -22.84 17.92
CA GLN A 427 3.17 -22.26 17.85
C GLN A 427 3.12 -20.74 17.68
N ALA A 428 2.26 -20.24 16.76
CA ALA A 428 2.04 -18.82 16.57
C ALA A 428 1.63 -18.13 17.88
N ASN A 429 0.63 -18.69 18.59
CA ASN A 429 0.16 -18.15 19.86
C ASN A 429 1.26 -18.06 20.91
N SER A 430 2.08 -19.10 21.01
CA SER A 430 3.22 -19.14 21.94
C SER A 430 4.27 -18.06 21.64
N GLU A 431 4.63 -17.89 20.35
CA GLU A 431 5.61 -16.88 19.95
C GLU A 431 5.07 -15.45 20.11
N ILE A 432 3.79 -15.22 19.76
CA ILE A 432 3.13 -13.92 19.96
C ILE A 432 3.09 -13.57 21.45
N ALA A 433 2.83 -14.56 22.35
CA ALA A 433 2.85 -14.34 23.79
C ALA A 433 4.21 -13.84 24.28
N LYS A 434 5.31 -14.36 23.74
CA LYS A 434 6.67 -13.90 24.07
C LYS A 434 6.90 -12.43 23.64
N ILE A 435 6.39 -12.03 22.47
CA ILE A 435 6.49 -10.65 21.99
C ILE A 435 5.70 -9.71 22.91
N VAL A 436 4.47 -10.08 23.24
CA VAL A 436 3.60 -9.28 24.13
C VAL A 436 4.22 -9.13 25.53
N ALA A 437 4.84 -10.20 26.06
CA ALA A 437 5.49 -10.16 27.38
C ALA A 437 6.71 -9.23 27.43
N ARG A 438 7.44 -9.06 26.32
CA ARG A 438 8.60 -8.12 26.23
C ARG A 438 8.16 -6.66 26.11
N GLY A 439 6.94 -6.40 25.69
CA GLY A 439 6.39 -5.04 25.51
C GLY A 439 5.62 -4.51 26.73
N LYS A 440 5.48 -5.33 27.78
CA LYS A 440 4.93 -4.94 29.09
C LYS A 440 6.06 -4.57 30.05
#